data_046a8a2e5ff142be26e5d96ce7f78d3c
#
_entry.id   046a8a2e5ff142be26e5d96ce7f78d3c
#
_cell.length_a   1.000
_cell.length_b   1.000
_cell.length_c   1.000
_cell.angle_alpha   90.00
_cell.angle_beta   90.00
_cell.angle_gamma   90.00
#
_symmetry.space_group_name_H-M   'P 1'
#
loop_
_entity.id
_entity.type
_entity.pdbx_description
1 polymer ?
#
loop_
_entity_poly.entity_id
_entity_poly.type
_entity_poly.pdbx_seq_one_letter_code
_entity_poly.pdbx_strand_id
1 'polypeptide(L)'
;MTEHHDHDGHHHHPQERSAAELRADALEALLAEKGLVSAEAIDAVVSYYENDVGPQNGARVVARAWADPEYRERLLADGTAAVKEMGFTGFELNTLVAVENTPGVHNVVVCTLCSCYPWPLLGLPPTWYKSAPYRARVVAEPRAVLEEFGLELADDIELRVWDSTAEVRYLVVPARPEGTDGWSEEELARLVPRDAMVGTGLAHAPDTVGSGEPF
;
A
#
# COMPACT_ATOMS: atom_id res chain seq x y z
N MET A 1 34.14 -40.62 -18.65
CA MET A 1 34.05 -39.20 -18.28
C MET A 1 32.60 -38.94 -18.02
N THR A 2 32.21 -39.05 -16.77
CA THR A 2 30.83 -38.85 -16.26
C THR A 2 30.85 -37.58 -15.44
N GLU A 3 30.22 -36.53 -15.96
CA GLU A 3 30.06 -35.27 -15.24
C GLU A 3 28.92 -35.40 -14.21
N HIS A 4 29.27 -35.23 -12.95
CA HIS A 4 28.33 -35.08 -11.86
C HIS A 4 27.79 -33.65 -11.89
N HIS A 5 26.50 -33.52 -12.10
CA HIS A 5 25.75 -32.28 -11.77
C HIS A 5 25.43 -32.30 -10.30
N ASP A 6 26.09 -31.44 -9.53
CA ASP A 6 25.73 -31.11 -8.17
C ASP A 6 24.46 -30.27 -8.20
N HIS A 7 23.36 -30.82 -7.67
CA HIS A 7 22.16 -30.07 -7.34
C HIS A 7 22.40 -29.36 -6.00
N ASP A 8 22.66 -28.06 -6.04
CA ASP A 8 22.61 -27.19 -4.87
C ASP A 8 21.18 -27.14 -4.35
N GLY A 9 20.92 -27.97 -3.33
CA GLY A 9 19.69 -27.89 -2.54
C GLY A 9 19.69 -26.63 -1.69
N HIS A 10 18.87 -25.64 -2.06
CA HIS A 10 18.56 -24.52 -1.18
C HIS A 10 17.90 -25.04 0.09
N HIS A 11 18.71 -25.23 1.14
CA HIS A 11 18.23 -25.47 2.48
C HIS A 11 17.57 -24.16 2.97
N HIS A 12 16.24 -24.11 2.97
CA HIS A 12 15.50 -23.14 3.74
C HIS A 12 15.81 -23.38 5.23
N HIS A 13 16.73 -22.60 5.78
CA HIS A 13 16.86 -22.53 7.22
C HIS A 13 15.56 -21.91 7.77
N PRO A 14 14.90 -22.53 8.76
CA PRO A 14 13.78 -21.89 9.45
C PRO A 14 14.32 -20.56 10.00
N GLN A 15 13.73 -19.44 9.55
CA GLN A 15 14.08 -18.12 10.11
C GLN A 15 13.80 -18.18 11.62
N GLU A 16 14.81 -17.94 12.43
CA GLU A 16 14.63 -17.81 13.87
C GLU A 16 13.64 -16.69 14.14
N ARG A 17 12.58 -17.01 14.89
CA ARG A 17 11.53 -16.03 15.24
C ARG A 17 12.14 -14.90 16.04
N SER A 18 11.82 -13.69 15.67
CA SER A 18 12.32 -12.49 16.35
C SER A 18 11.80 -12.41 17.80
N ALA A 19 12.52 -11.72 18.67
CA ALA A 19 12.05 -11.48 20.04
C ALA A 19 10.71 -10.73 20.09
N ALA A 20 10.36 -9.97 19.07
CA ALA A 20 9.07 -9.28 18.94
C ALA A 20 7.94 -10.27 18.65
N GLU A 21 8.14 -11.21 17.72
CA GLU A 21 7.18 -12.29 17.43
C GLU A 21 6.91 -13.17 18.65
N LEU A 22 7.96 -13.58 19.36
CA LEU A 22 7.80 -14.39 20.58
C LEU A 22 7.03 -13.64 21.68
N ARG A 23 7.21 -12.32 21.80
CA ARG A 23 6.45 -11.50 22.76
C ARG A 23 4.99 -11.36 22.33
N ALA A 24 4.72 -11.22 21.04
CA ALA A 24 3.35 -11.14 20.52
C ALA A 24 2.58 -12.41 20.82
N ASP A 25 3.17 -13.59 20.55
CA ASP A 25 2.56 -14.88 20.85
C ASP A 25 2.30 -15.08 22.35
N ALA A 26 3.27 -14.68 23.19
CA ALA A 26 3.10 -14.78 24.64
C ALA A 26 1.98 -13.89 25.17
N LEU A 27 1.83 -12.68 24.57
CA LEU A 27 0.73 -11.76 24.90
C LEU A 27 -0.61 -12.33 24.45
N GLU A 28 -0.69 -12.86 23.22
CA GLU A 28 -1.89 -13.50 22.70
C GLU A 28 -2.34 -14.66 23.58
N ALA A 29 -1.41 -15.58 23.91
CA ALA A 29 -1.69 -16.71 24.79
C ALA A 29 -2.21 -16.25 26.16
N LEU A 30 -1.62 -15.21 26.76
CA LEU A 30 -2.06 -14.66 28.03
C LEU A 30 -3.44 -14.02 27.97
N LEU A 31 -3.76 -13.31 26.88
CA LEU A 31 -5.07 -12.68 26.68
C LEU A 31 -6.16 -13.73 26.46
N ALA A 32 -5.84 -14.80 25.72
CA ALA A 32 -6.74 -15.92 25.52
C ALA A 32 -6.98 -16.70 26.84
N GLU A 33 -5.93 -16.97 27.63
CA GLU A 33 -6.06 -17.60 28.96
C GLU A 33 -6.95 -16.79 29.91
N LYS A 34 -6.86 -15.47 29.85
CA LYS A 34 -7.70 -14.55 30.63
C LYS A 34 -9.13 -14.39 30.09
N GLY A 35 -9.45 -14.98 28.98
CA GLY A 35 -10.75 -14.86 28.31
C GLY A 35 -11.06 -13.44 27.80
N LEU A 36 -10.04 -12.61 27.58
CA LEU A 36 -10.17 -11.25 27.06
C LEU A 36 -10.25 -11.22 25.53
N VAL A 37 -9.65 -12.21 24.87
CA VAL A 37 -9.68 -12.39 23.41
C VAL A 37 -9.83 -13.88 23.14
N SER A 38 -10.52 -14.29 22.07
CA SER A 38 -10.51 -15.68 21.60
C SER A 38 -9.58 -15.82 20.39
N ALA A 39 -8.99 -16.99 20.21
CA ALA A 39 -8.17 -17.29 19.04
C ALA A 39 -8.97 -17.11 17.74
N GLU A 40 -10.23 -17.54 17.73
CA GLU A 40 -11.13 -17.38 16.57
C GLU A 40 -11.40 -15.90 16.23
N ALA A 41 -11.45 -15.01 17.24
CA ALA A 41 -11.62 -13.59 16.99
C ALA A 41 -10.36 -12.96 16.39
N ILE A 42 -9.18 -13.41 16.81
CA ILE A 42 -7.88 -12.99 16.24
C ILE A 42 -7.79 -13.49 14.80
N ASP A 43 -8.04 -14.78 14.56
CA ASP A 43 -8.01 -15.39 13.23
C ASP A 43 -9.00 -14.71 12.27
N ALA A 44 -10.17 -14.34 12.74
CA ALA A 44 -11.16 -13.61 11.95
C ALA A 44 -10.65 -12.22 11.54
N VAL A 45 -9.99 -11.50 12.44
CA VAL A 45 -9.39 -10.20 12.12
C VAL A 45 -8.22 -10.35 11.16
N VAL A 46 -7.33 -11.32 11.38
CA VAL A 46 -6.21 -11.61 10.46
C VAL A 46 -6.73 -11.95 9.08
N SER A 47 -7.68 -12.91 8.99
CA SER A 47 -8.29 -13.30 7.73
C SER A 47 -8.96 -12.13 7.01
N TYR A 48 -9.67 -11.26 7.73
CA TYR A 48 -10.26 -10.06 7.16
C TYR A 48 -9.20 -9.14 6.54
N TYR A 49 -8.07 -8.90 7.23
CA TYR A 49 -7.00 -8.07 6.70
C TYR A 49 -6.17 -8.74 5.60
N GLU A 50 -6.13 -10.06 5.55
CA GLU A 50 -5.44 -10.82 4.49
C GLU A 50 -6.27 -10.93 3.21
N ASN A 51 -7.60 -11.12 3.34
CA ASN A 51 -8.46 -11.50 2.22
C ASN A 51 -9.44 -10.39 1.79
N ASP A 52 -9.93 -9.56 2.73
CA ASP A 52 -10.99 -8.58 2.46
C ASP A 52 -10.49 -7.14 2.49
N VAL A 53 -9.34 -6.89 3.11
CA VAL A 53 -8.75 -5.56 3.26
C VAL A 53 -7.36 -5.56 2.67
N GLY A 54 -7.15 -4.82 1.61
CA GLY A 54 -5.83 -4.81 1.01
C GLY A 54 -5.68 -3.77 -0.09
N PRO A 55 -4.55 -3.77 -0.78
CA PRO A 55 -4.27 -2.81 -1.84
C PRO A 55 -5.33 -2.79 -2.93
N GLN A 56 -6.08 -3.88 -3.10
CA GLN A 56 -7.19 -3.99 -4.04
C GLN A 56 -8.30 -2.95 -3.79
N ASN A 57 -8.61 -2.64 -2.52
CA ASN A 57 -9.61 -1.63 -2.21
C ASN A 57 -9.16 -0.24 -2.65
N GLY A 58 -7.91 0.12 -2.36
CA GLY A 58 -7.31 1.35 -2.85
C GLY A 58 -7.21 1.39 -4.37
N ALA A 59 -6.84 0.29 -5.00
CA ALA A 59 -6.80 0.16 -6.46
C ALA A 59 -8.16 0.41 -7.11
N ARG A 60 -9.25 -0.09 -6.50
CA ARG A 60 -10.63 0.15 -6.96
C ARG A 60 -11.02 1.63 -6.80
N VAL A 61 -10.60 2.29 -5.71
CA VAL A 61 -10.81 3.73 -5.51
C VAL A 61 -10.11 4.54 -6.60
N VAL A 62 -8.85 4.23 -6.89
CA VAL A 62 -8.06 4.88 -7.94
C VAL A 62 -8.67 4.63 -9.32
N ALA A 63 -9.01 3.38 -9.64
CA ALA A 63 -9.61 3.02 -10.92
C ALA A 63 -10.91 3.78 -11.17
N ARG A 64 -11.76 3.89 -10.15
CA ARG A 64 -12.97 4.70 -10.23
C ARG A 64 -12.66 6.18 -10.45
N ALA A 65 -11.67 6.73 -9.77
CA ALA A 65 -11.26 8.12 -9.98
C ALA A 65 -10.73 8.37 -11.41
N TRP A 66 -10.10 7.36 -12.01
CA TRP A 66 -9.66 7.44 -13.40
C TRP A 66 -10.81 7.31 -14.42
N ALA A 67 -11.85 6.55 -14.10
CA ALA A 67 -13.00 6.30 -14.98
C ALA A 67 -14.08 7.38 -14.86
N ASP A 68 -14.27 7.95 -13.68
CA ASP A 68 -15.33 8.89 -13.33
C ASP A 68 -14.74 10.23 -12.84
N PRO A 69 -14.70 11.29 -13.69
CA PRO A 69 -14.17 12.59 -13.30
C PRO A 69 -14.93 13.25 -12.12
N GLU A 70 -16.24 13.03 -12.01
CA GLU A 70 -17.02 13.60 -10.91
C GLU A 70 -16.66 12.90 -9.58
N TYR A 71 -16.47 11.58 -9.60
CA TYR A 71 -15.98 10.86 -8.42
C TYR A 71 -14.57 11.33 -8.04
N ARG A 72 -13.68 11.51 -9.03
CA ARG A 72 -12.33 12.03 -8.80
C ARG A 72 -12.35 13.40 -8.11
N GLU A 73 -13.19 14.32 -8.54
CA GLU A 73 -13.35 15.63 -7.90
C GLU A 73 -13.81 15.48 -6.45
N ARG A 74 -14.79 14.62 -6.18
CA ARG A 74 -15.24 14.33 -4.80
C ARG A 74 -14.16 13.69 -3.95
N LEU A 75 -13.40 12.75 -4.49
CA LEU A 75 -12.29 12.07 -3.81
C LEU A 75 -11.20 13.06 -3.39
N LEU A 76 -10.84 13.98 -4.27
CA LEU A 76 -9.82 15.00 -3.98
C LEU A 76 -10.33 16.07 -3.01
N ALA A 77 -11.63 16.35 -2.99
CA ALA A 77 -12.26 17.31 -2.07
C ALA A 77 -12.47 16.73 -0.66
N ASP A 78 -12.97 15.50 -0.56
CA ASP A 78 -13.22 14.77 0.70
C ASP A 78 -13.00 13.26 0.48
N GLY A 79 -11.76 12.83 0.66
CA GLY A 79 -11.39 11.44 0.49
C GLY A 79 -12.15 10.49 1.41
N THR A 80 -12.44 10.91 2.64
CA THR A 80 -13.19 10.09 3.61
C THR A 80 -14.62 9.83 3.14
N ALA A 81 -15.33 10.86 2.68
CA ALA A 81 -16.69 10.69 2.17
C ALA A 81 -16.70 9.83 0.89
N ALA A 82 -15.79 10.10 -0.04
CA ALA A 82 -15.74 9.40 -1.31
C ALA A 82 -15.46 7.89 -1.18
N VAL A 83 -14.55 7.48 -0.28
CA VAL A 83 -14.30 6.04 -0.08
C VAL A 83 -15.46 5.34 0.64
N LYS A 84 -16.21 6.06 1.50
CA LYS A 84 -17.43 5.55 2.12
C LYS A 84 -18.55 5.30 1.10
N GLU A 85 -18.65 6.11 0.03
CA GLU A 85 -19.60 5.86 -1.07
C GLU A 85 -19.36 4.49 -1.72
N MET A 86 -18.11 4.01 -1.74
CA MET A 86 -17.74 2.69 -2.25
C MET A 86 -17.88 1.56 -1.21
N GLY A 87 -18.37 1.88 -0.01
CA GLY A 87 -18.54 0.91 1.09
C GLY A 87 -17.28 0.65 1.90
N PHE A 88 -16.18 1.36 1.64
CA PHE A 88 -14.96 1.21 2.42
C PHE A 88 -15.06 2.03 3.71
N THR A 89 -15.13 1.31 4.82
CA THR A 89 -15.20 1.87 6.17
C THR A 89 -14.25 1.10 7.07
N GLY A 90 -13.89 1.65 8.21
CA GLY A 90 -13.10 0.93 9.20
C GLY A 90 -12.24 1.84 10.05
N PHE A 91 -11.64 1.20 11.03
CA PHE A 91 -10.63 1.79 11.90
C PHE A 91 -9.44 2.23 11.04
N GLU A 92 -8.81 3.32 11.36
CA GLU A 92 -7.67 3.88 10.59
C GLU A 92 -8.02 4.63 9.27
N LEU A 93 -9.31 4.85 8.99
CA LEU A 93 -9.70 5.78 7.92
C LEU A 93 -9.90 7.22 8.41
N ASN A 94 -9.73 7.53 9.68
CA ASN A 94 -10.01 8.84 10.31
C ASN A 94 -10.32 9.97 9.30
N THR A 95 -9.39 10.84 9.00
CA THR A 95 -9.50 11.77 7.87
C THR A 95 -8.62 11.28 6.74
N LEU A 96 -9.21 10.82 5.64
CA LEU A 96 -8.48 10.45 4.43
C LEU A 96 -8.39 11.65 3.48
N VAL A 97 -7.18 11.99 3.08
CA VAL A 97 -6.88 13.01 2.08
C VAL A 97 -6.29 12.32 0.85
N ALA A 98 -6.96 12.43 -0.28
CA ALA A 98 -6.42 11.99 -1.56
C ALA A 98 -5.55 13.09 -2.17
N VAL A 99 -4.37 12.72 -2.66
CA VAL A 99 -3.42 13.61 -3.35
C VAL A 99 -3.08 13.03 -4.72
N GLU A 100 -3.17 13.83 -5.76
CA GLU A 100 -3.04 13.35 -7.12
C GLU A 100 -1.68 13.67 -7.73
N ASN A 101 -1.10 12.68 -8.40
CA ASN A 101 0.05 12.89 -9.27
C ASN A 101 -0.38 13.52 -10.58
N THR A 102 0.36 14.54 -11.02
CA THR A 102 0.19 15.23 -12.28
C THR A 102 1.49 15.18 -13.09
N PRO A 103 1.51 15.58 -14.36
CA PRO A 103 2.76 15.59 -15.14
C PRO A 103 3.92 16.36 -14.50
N GLY A 104 3.64 17.35 -13.65
CA GLY A 104 4.67 18.16 -12.98
C GLY A 104 4.81 17.90 -11.48
N VAL A 105 4.01 17.01 -10.88
CA VAL A 105 3.99 16.78 -9.42
C VAL A 105 3.89 15.30 -9.12
N HIS A 106 4.79 14.82 -8.28
CA HIS A 106 4.75 13.47 -7.73
C HIS A 106 4.64 13.52 -6.20
N ASN A 107 3.67 12.80 -5.65
CA ASN A 107 3.35 12.77 -4.23
C ASN A 107 3.90 11.50 -3.58
N VAL A 108 4.45 11.62 -2.39
CA VAL A 108 4.96 10.50 -1.58
C VAL A 108 4.38 10.60 -0.18
N VAL A 109 3.97 9.50 0.39
CA VAL A 109 3.38 9.43 1.73
C VAL A 109 4.35 8.79 2.71
N VAL A 110 4.43 9.37 3.89
CA VAL A 110 5.21 8.85 5.01
C VAL A 110 4.43 9.03 6.31
N CYS A 111 4.82 8.33 7.37
CA CYS A 111 4.52 8.73 8.75
C CYS A 111 5.84 8.78 9.51
N THR A 112 6.32 10.00 9.81
CA THR A 112 7.62 10.20 10.47
C THR A 112 7.63 9.71 11.92
N LEU A 113 6.48 9.69 12.59
CA LEU A 113 6.37 9.32 14.00
C LEU A 113 6.18 7.81 14.24
N CYS A 114 5.37 7.15 13.41
CA CYS A 114 5.02 5.75 13.63
C CYS A 114 4.81 5.01 12.29
N SER A 115 3.59 4.60 12.00
CA SER A 115 3.23 3.87 10.78
C SER A 115 1.78 4.13 10.37
N CYS A 116 1.31 5.37 10.56
CA CYS A 116 -0.04 5.77 10.18
C CYS A 116 -0.30 5.52 8.69
N TYR A 117 -1.30 4.72 8.40
CA TYR A 117 -1.54 4.12 7.09
C TYR A 117 -3.03 3.88 6.89
N PRO A 118 -3.61 4.05 5.72
CA PRO A 118 -5.03 3.80 5.48
C PRO A 118 -5.29 2.30 5.28
N TRP A 119 -5.26 1.51 6.36
CA TRP A 119 -5.37 0.05 6.33
C TRP A 119 -6.57 -0.50 5.54
N PRO A 120 -7.80 0.07 5.66
CA PRO A 120 -8.93 -0.46 4.91
C PRO A 120 -8.77 -0.40 3.38
N LEU A 121 -7.87 0.46 2.88
CA LEU A 121 -7.62 0.65 1.47
C LEU A 121 -6.34 -0.03 0.98
N LEU A 122 -5.28 -0.04 1.81
CA LEU A 122 -3.95 -0.47 1.40
C LEU A 122 -3.46 -1.73 2.12
N GLY A 123 -4.28 -2.29 3.03
CA GLY A 123 -3.89 -3.40 3.88
C GLY A 123 -2.90 -2.99 4.96
N LEU A 124 -2.13 -3.95 5.46
CA LEU A 124 -1.11 -3.69 6.47
C LEU A 124 0.08 -2.94 5.85
N PRO A 125 0.66 -1.96 6.58
CA PRO A 125 1.83 -1.24 6.07
C PRO A 125 3.02 -2.19 5.90
N PRO A 126 3.71 -2.13 4.75
CA PRO A 126 4.88 -2.96 4.50
C PRO A 126 6.02 -2.63 5.47
N THR A 127 6.93 -3.57 5.65
CA THR A 127 8.03 -3.44 6.61
C THR A 127 8.89 -2.21 6.34
N TRP A 128 9.17 -1.91 5.06
CA TRP A 128 9.97 -0.75 4.67
C TRP A 128 9.30 0.58 5.08
N TYR A 129 7.95 0.69 4.97
CA TYR A 129 7.20 1.90 5.36
C TYR A 129 7.37 2.25 6.84
N LYS A 130 7.51 1.24 7.68
CA LYS A 130 7.73 1.38 9.13
C LYS A 130 9.20 1.60 9.50
N SER A 131 10.13 1.41 8.58
CA SER A 131 11.56 1.47 8.86
C SER A 131 12.02 2.89 9.21
N ALA A 132 12.91 3.01 10.19
CA ALA A 132 13.48 4.30 10.58
C ALA A 132 14.24 4.99 9.43
N PRO A 133 15.02 4.27 8.59
CA PRO A 133 15.67 4.88 7.43
C PRO A 133 14.69 5.54 6.46
N TYR A 134 13.62 4.84 6.05
CA TYR A 134 12.61 5.41 5.15
C TYR A 134 11.98 6.67 5.75
N ARG A 135 11.50 6.58 7.00
CA ARG A 135 10.80 7.67 7.67
C ARG A 135 11.65 8.94 7.84
N ALA A 136 12.94 8.78 8.10
CA ALA A 136 13.84 9.92 8.27
C ALA A 136 14.29 10.51 6.92
N ARG A 137 14.62 9.64 5.96
CA ARG A 137 15.26 10.05 4.71
C ARG A 137 14.28 10.59 3.67
N VAL A 138 13.07 10.02 3.57
CA VAL A 138 12.11 10.45 2.54
C VAL A 138 11.71 11.93 2.68
N VAL A 139 11.77 12.50 3.88
CA VAL A 139 11.50 13.93 4.11
C VAL A 139 12.69 14.80 3.71
N ALA A 140 13.93 14.33 3.98
CA ALA A 140 15.14 15.09 3.73
C ALA A 140 15.64 14.99 2.28
N GLU A 141 15.55 13.80 1.69
CA GLU A 141 16.09 13.45 0.38
C GLU A 141 15.14 12.53 -0.39
N PRO A 142 13.88 13.00 -0.67
CA PRO A 142 12.84 12.13 -1.25
C PRO A 142 13.26 11.53 -2.60
N ARG A 143 13.94 12.28 -3.46
CA ARG A 143 14.38 11.80 -4.77
C ARG A 143 15.33 10.63 -4.66
N ALA A 144 16.35 10.71 -3.82
CA ALA A 144 17.31 9.63 -3.61
C ALA A 144 16.62 8.38 -3.02
N VAL A 145 15.63 8.56 -2.14
CA VAL A 145 14.86 7.45 -1.61
C VAL A 145 14.03 6.78 -2.71
N LEU A 146 13.38 7.55 -3.59
CA LEU A 146 12.61 6.99 -4.71
C LEU A 146 13.49 6.22 -5.70
N GLU A 147 14.70 6.72 -5.98
CA GLU A 147 15.70 6.00 -6.82
C GLU A 147 16.07 4.64 -6.22
N GLU A 148 16.18 4.53 -4.89
CA GLU A 148 16.41 3.24 -4.21
C GLU A 148 15.22 2.26 -4.35
N PHE A 149 14.00 2.78 -4.55
CA PHE A 149 12.82 1.98 -4.92
C PHE A 149 12.74 1.68 -6.43
N GLY A 150 13.71 2.14 -7.21
CA GLY A 150 13.74 1.97 -8.67
C GLY A 150 12.87 2.97 -9.42
N LEU A 151 12.45 4.06 -8.76
CA LEU A 151 11.65 5.12 -9.37
C LEU A 151 12.52 6.34 -9.68
N GLU A 152 12.91 6.47 -10.94
CA GLU A 152 13.62 7.62 -11.47
C GLU A 152 12.61 8.63 -12.05
N LEU A 153 12.61 9.85 -11.53
CA LEU A 153 11.75 10.94 -11.98
C LEU A 153 12.59 12.05 -12.58
N ALA A 154 12.09 12.70 -13.62
CA ALA A 154 12.76 13.83 -14.23
C ALA A 154 12.97 14.98 -13.23
N ASP A 155 14.05 15.75 -13.40
CA ASP A 155 14.48 16.78 -12.45
C ASP A 155 13.45 17.92 -12.27
N ASP A 156 12.63 18.17 -13.28
CA ASP A 156 11.59 19.20 -13.29
C ASP A 156 10.29 18.76 -12.59
N ILE A 157 10.18 17.50 -12.15
CA ILE A 157 9.04 17.03 -11.39
C ILE A 157 9.19 17.46 -9.92
N GLU A 158 8.22 18.22 -9.44
CA GLU A 158 8.10 18.60 -8.04
C GLU A 158 7.74 17.37 -7.17
N LEU A 159 8.54 17.09 -6.14
CA LEU A 159 8.24 16.05 -5.15
C LEU A 159 7.54 16.67 -3.94
N ARG A 160 6.37 16.14 -3.59
CA ARG A 160 5.62 16.52 -2.39
C ARG A 160 5.55 15.35 -1.43
N VAL A 161 6.10 15.54 -0.24
CA VAL A 161 6.08 14.53 0.83
C VAL A 161 4.97 14.88 1.82
N TRP A 162 4.06 13.92 2.03
CA TRP A 162 2.91 14.04 2.92
C TRP A 162 3.12 13.19 4.16
N ASP A 163 3.15 13.85 5.33
CA ASP A 163 3.36 13.18 6.61
C ASP A 163 2.02 12.83 7.26
N SER A 164 1.68 11.55 7.26
CA SER A 164 0.48 11.02 7.91
C SER A 164 0.57 11.17 9.43
N THR A 165 -0.54 11.51 10.06
CA THR A 165 -0.64 11.64 11.52
C THR A 165 -1.65 10.65 12.11
N ALA A 166 -1.88 10.71 13.43
CA ALA A 166 -2.93 9.90 14.06
C ALA A 166 -4.34 10.24 13.53
N GLU A 167 -4.55 11.45 13.01
CA GLU A 167 -5.86 11.94 12.56
C GLU A 167 -6.02 11.95 11.05
N VAL A 168 -4.91 12.10 10.31
CA VAL A 168 -4.91 12.25 8.84
C VAL A 168 -4.11 11.13 8.18
N ARG A 169 -4.72 10.51 7.19
CA ARG A 169 -4.10 9.53 6.28
C ARG A 169 -4.09 10.07 4.87
N TYR A 170 -3.09 9.73 4.11
CA TYR A 170 -3.00 10.12 2.71
C TYR A 170 -3.09 8.91 1.79
N LEU A 171 -3.74 9.11 0.66
CA LEU A 171 -3.79 8.18 -0.47
C LEU A 171 -3.29 8.90 -1.71
N VAL A 172 -2.26 8.39 -2.35
CA VAL A 172 -1.84 8.91 -3.65
C VAL A 172 -2.75 8.35 -4.73
N VAL A 173 -3.28 9.22 -5.57
CA VAL A 173 -3.92 8.88 -6.83
C VAL A 173 -2.85 9.01 -7.92
N PRO A 174 -2.27 7.91 -8.39
CA PRO A 174 -1.24 7.95 -9.42
C PRO A 174 -1.80 8.44 -10.76
N ALA A 175 -0.93 8.92 -11.64
CA ALA A 175 -1.33 9.27 -12.99
C ALA A 175 -1.87 8.03 -13.73
N ARG A 176 -2.97 8.23 -14.47
CA ARG A 176 -3.54 7.16 -15.30
C ARG A 176 -2.59 6.82 -16.43
N PRO A 177 -2.26 5.53 -16.64
CA PRO A 177 -1.40 5.13 -17.75
C PRO A 177 -2.02 5.44 -19.12
N GLU A 178 -1.20 5.87 -20.05
CA GLU A 178 -1.61 6.08 -21.45
C GLU A 178 -2.10 4.76 -22.08
N GLY A 179 -2.98 4.87 -23.08
CA GLY A 179 -3.51 3.71 -23.79
C GLY A 179 -4.59 2.92 -23.05
N THR A 180 -5.11 3.45 -21.93
CA THR A 180 -6.18 2.80 -21.15
C THR A 180 -7.57 3.37 -21.42
N ASP A 181 -7.75 4.13 -22.51
CA ASP A 181 -9.06 4.70 -22.87
C ASP A 181 -10.09 3.59 -23.13
N GLY A 182 -11.25 3.73 -22.50
CA GLY A 182 -12.33 2.76 -22.62
C GLY A 182 -12.19 1.50 -21.76
N TRP A 183 -11.12 1.39 -20.96
CA TRP A 183 -10.98 0.28 -20.02
C TRP A 183 -12.00 0.38 -18.89
N SER A 184 -12.50 -0.79 -18.45
CA SER A 184 -13.37 -0.89 -17.29
C SER A 184 -12.62 -0.57 -15.99
N GLU A 185 -13.37 -0.23 -14.92
CA GLU A 185 -12.77 0.00 -13.59
C GLU A 185 -12.00 -1.24 -13.10
N GLU A 186 -12.45 -2.45 -13.44
CA GLU A 186 -11.78 -3.69 -13.04
C GLU A 186 -10.43 -3.85 -13.76
N GLU A 187 -10.37 -3.57 -15.05
CA GLU A 187 -9.11 -3.60 -15.81
C GLU A 187 -8.14 -2.52 -15.31
N LEU A 188 -8.64 -1.32 -15.06
CA LEU A 188 -7.85 -0.21 -14.52
C LEU A 188 -7.29 -0.52 -13.12
N ALA A 189 -8.07 -1.17 -12.27
CA ALA A 189 -7.63 -1.53 -10.92
C ALA A 189 -6.39 -2.44 -10.92
N ARG A 190 -6.27 -3.32 -11.91
CA ARG A 190 -5.10 -4.21 -12.06
C ARG A 190 -3.79 -3.47 -12.33
N LEU A 191 -3.87 -2.22 -12.79
CA LEU A 191 -2.70 -1.38 -13.05
C LEU A 191 -2.20 -0.65 -11.80
N VAL A 192 -2.89 -0.73 -10.67
CA VAL A 192 -2.62 0.08 -9.49
C VAL A 192 -1.99 -0.74 -8.37
N PRO A 193 -0.65 -0.87 -8.32
CA PRO A 193 0.03 -1.52 -7.20
C PRO A 193 -0.02 -0.64 -5.95
N ARG A 194 0.16 -1.25 -4.77
CA ARG A 194 0.24 -0.56 -3.48
C ARG A 194 1.25 0.59 -3.50
N ASP A 195 2.42 0.36 -4.06
CA ASP A 195 3.52 1.30 -4.05
C ASP A 195 3.19 2.58 -4.83
N ALA A 196 2.36 2.49 -5.87
CA ALA A 196 1.85 3.67 -6.57
C ALA A 196 0.92 4.52 -5.69
N MET A 197 0.14 3.88 -4.80
CA MET A 197 -0.77 4.57 -3.88
C MET A 197 -0.08 5.14 -2.63
N VAL A 198 1.17 4.77 -2.38
CA VAL A 198 2.06 5.39 -1.39
C VAL A 198 2.97 6.43 -2.04
N GLY A 199 3.19 6.31 -3.35
CA GLY A 199 4.03 7.19 -4.14
C GLY A 199 5.49 6.74 -4.26
N THR A 200 5.81 5.49 -3.88
CA THR A 200 7.13 4.88 -4.08
C THR A 200 7.24 4.11 -5.39
N GLY A 201 6.19 4.09 -6.19
CA GLY A 201 6.13 3.48 -7.51
C GLY A 201 5.14 4.20 -8.43
N LEU A 202 5.03 3.73 -9.66
CA LEU A 202 4.05 4.18 -10.65
C LEU A 202 2.98 3.11 -10.87
N ALA A 203 1.86 3.51 -11.45
CA ALA A 203 0.92 2.56 -12.02
C ALA A 203 1.59 1.75 -13.13
N HIS A 204 1.19 0.49 -13.26
CA HIS A 204 1.73 -0.39 -14.30
C HIS A 204 1.30 0.06 -15.69
N ALA A 205 2.17 -0.10 -16.68
CA ALA A 205 1.79 0.09 -18.07
C ALA A 205 0.82 -1.03 -18.52
N PRO A 206 -0.11 -0.75 -19.45
CA PRO A 206 -1.07 -1.76 -19.93
C PRO A 206 -0.44 -3.07 -20.39
N ASP A 207 0.74 -3.00 -21.01
CA ASP A 207 1.44 -4.15 -21.57
C ASP A 207 2.08 -5.07 -20.54
N THR A 208 2.20 -4.61 -19.28
CA THR A 208 2.86 -5.36 -18.21
C THR A 208 1.89 -6.25 -17.42
N VAL A 209 0.59 -5.99 -17.52
CA VAL A 209 -0.43 -6.79 -16.85
C VAL A 209 -1.01 -7.78 -17.85
N GLY A 210 -0.30 -8.91 -18.03
CA GLY A 210 -0.79 -10.03 -18.83
C GLY A 210 -2.13 -10.54 -18.31
N SER A 211 -3.01 -10.93 -19.23
CA SER A 211 -4.33 -11.46 -18.97
C SER A 211 -4.24 -12.78 -18.18
N GLY A 212 -4.12 -12.75 -16.86
CA GLY A 212 -4.28 -13.99 -16.16
C GLY A 212 -3.63 -14.30 -14.83
N GLU A 213 -3.21 -13.36 -14.00
CA GLU A 213 -2.99 -13.70 -12.60
C GLU A 213 -3.82 -12.77 -11.70
N PRO A 214 -4.71 -13.32 -10.84
CA PRO A 214 -5.32 -12.56 -9.76
C PRO A 214 -4.24 -12.24 -8.71
N PHE A 215 -4.39 -11.10 -8.05
CA PHE A 215 -3.55 -10.64 -6.94
C PHE A 215 -3.46 -11.64 -5.81
#